data_e19f5383de04aa21dd30657415472e52
#
_entry.id   e19f5383de04aa21dd30657415472e52
#
_cell.length_a   1.000
_cell.length_b   1.000
_cell.length_c   1.000
_cell.angle_alpha   90.00
_cell.angle_beta   90.00
_cell.angle_gamma   90.00
#
_symmetry.space_group_name_H-M   'P 1'
#
loop_
_entity.id
_entity.type
_entity.pdbx_description
1 polymer ?
#
loop_
_entity_poly.entity_id
_entity_poly.type
_entity_poly.pdbx_seq_one_letter_code
_entity_poly.pdbx_strand_id
1 'polypeptide(L)' 'MNKHDLTIFRYSTMLTLTRNGISTIAELERMPNEDIGRIRGLGKRGYDEILTVLGRQTDEADRANRC' A
#
# COMPACT_ATOMS: atom_id res chain seq x y z
N MET A 1 1.62 6.74 19.63
CA MET A 1 1.83 6.67 18.19
C MET A 1 0.50 6.44 17.48
N ASN A 2 0.29 7.14 16.41
CA ASN A 2 -0.98 7.14 15.72
C ASN A 2 -1.12 5.94 14.79
N LYS A 3 -2.24 5.24 14.87
CA LYS A 3 -2.50 4.10 14.01
C LYS A 3 -2.54 4.48 12.54
N HIS A 4 -2.78 5.74 12.25
CA HIS A 4 -2.95 6.19 10.88
C HIS A 4 -1.65 6.66 10.24
N ASP A 5 -0.55 6.57 10.96
CA ASP A 5 0.73 6.96 10.43
C ASP A 5 1.27 5.92 9.46
N LEU A 6 2.02 6.38 8.48
CA LEU A 6 2.64 5.48 7.52
C LEU A 6 3.79 4.68 8.11
N THR A 7 4.12 4.90 9.38
CA THR A 7 5.20 4.17 10.04
C THR A 7 4.94 2.67 10.15
N ILE A 8 3.70 2.25 9.92
CA ILE A 8 3.38 0.82 9.89
C ILE A 8 4.02 0.13 8.70
N PHE A 9 4.37 0.90 7.67
CA PHE A 9 5.01 0.35 6.48
C PHE A 9 6.52 0.34 6.62
N ARG A 10 7.18 -0.39 5.73
CA ARG A 10 8.64 -0.33 5.65
C ARG A 10 9.05 1.08 5.31
N TYR A 11 10.28 1.41 5.71
CA TYR A 11 10.79 2.74 5.48
C TYR A 11 10.73 3.15 4.02
N SER A 12 11.13 2.26 3.12
CA SER A 12 11.12 2.56 1.69
C SER A 12 9.71 2.80 1.17
N THR A 13 8.74 2.01 1.64
CA THR A 13 7.35 2.20 1.24
C THR A 13 6.83 3.54 1.76
N MET A 14 7.13 3.84 3.01
CA MET A 14 6.72 5.11 3.61
C MET A 14 7.28 6.29 2.83
N LEU A 15 8.56 6.25 2.48
CA LEU A 15 9.18 7.32 1.71
C LEU A 15 8.51 7.50 0.36
N THR A 16 8.23 6.38 -0.31
CA THR A 16 7.58 6.43 -1.62
C THR A 16 6.21 7.10 -1.52
N LEU A 17 5.43 6.73 -0.51
CA LEU A 17 4.12 7.31 -0.33
C LEU A 17 4.21 8.81 -0.03
N THR A 18 5.14 9.18 0.83
CA THR A 18 5.34 10.58 1.19
C THR A 18 5.72 11.41 -0.04
N ARG A 19 6.56 10.86 -0.89
CA ARG A 19 6.98 11.55 -2.12
C ARG A 19 5.83 11.76 -3.09
N ASN A 20 4.81 10.94 -2.96
CA ASN A 20 3.63 11.05 -3.83
C ASN A 20 2.49 11.83 -3.16
N GLY A 21 2.80 12.50 -2.05
CA GLY A 21 1.81 13.35 -1.40
C GLY A 21 0.85 12.62 -0.49
N ILE A 22 1.15 11.36 -0.17
CA ILE A 22 0.29 10.55 0.69
C ILE A 22 0.89 10.58 2.10
N SER A 23 0.11 11.05 3.06
CA SER A 23 0.57 11.25 4.43
C SER A 23 -0.06 10.30 5.44
N THR A 24 -1.22 9.72 5.11
CA THR A 24 -1.96 8.90 6.07
C THR A 24 -2.53 7.67 5.41
N ILE A 25 -2.82 6.66 6.26
CA ILE A 25 -3.48 5.44 5.77
C ILE A 25 -4.88 5.74 5.28
N ALA A 26 -5.55 6.73 5.88
CA ALA A 26 -6.89 7.11 5.43
C ALA A 26 -6.90 7.53 3.96
N GLU A 27 -5.84 8.18 3.52
CA GLU A 27 -5.74 8.55 2.11
C GLU A 27 -5.65 7.32 1.22
N LEU A 28 -4.91 6.32 1.67
CA LEU A 28 -4.80 5.06 0.93
C LEU A 28 -6.13 4.32 0.89
N GLU A 29 -6.88 4.38 1.98
CA GLU A 29 -8.18 3.71 2.03
C GLU A 29 -9.17 4.26 1.02
N ARG A 30 -9.01 5.51 0.66
CA ARG A 30 -9.86 6.16 -0.34
C ARG A 30 -9.45 5.83 -1.77
N MET A 31 -8.28 5.26 -1.94
CA MET A 31 -7.76 4.98 -3.27
C MET A 31 -8.15 3.57 -3.71
N PRO A 32 -8.64 3.42 -4.94
CA PRO A 32 -8.85 2.08 -5.49
C PRO A 32 -7.50 1.41 -5.75
N ASN A 33 -7.53 0.09 -5.87
CA ASN A 33 -6.30 -0.68 -6.09
C ASN A 33 -5.54 -0.17 -7.31
N GLU A 34 -6.25 0.23 -8.34
CA GLU A 34 -5.62 0.74 -9.56
C GLU A 34 -4.76 1.97 -9.29
N ASP A 35 -5.27 2.88 -8.48
CA ASP A 35 -4.53 4.10 -8.15
C ASP A 35 -3.32 3.79 -7.30
N ILE A 36 -3.47 2.87 -6.35
CA ILE A 36 -2.34 2.46 -5.52
C ILE A 36 -1.24 1.86 -6.39
N GLY A 37 -1.63 1.05 -7.38
CA GLY A 37 -0.66 0.45 -8.29
C GLY A 37 0.06 1.44 -9.18
N ARG A 38 -0.48 2.64 -9.34
CA ARG A 38 0.12 3.68 -10.16
C ARG A 38 1.07 4.58 -9.40
N ILE A 39 1.20 4.39 -8.10
CA ILE A 39 2.10 5.22 -7.31
C ILE A 39 3.54 5.02 -7.80
N ARG A 40 4.18 6.12 -8.15
CA ARG A 40 5.53 6.09 -8.69
C ARG A 40 6.52 5.54 -7.70
N GLY A 41 7.32 4.57 -8.15
CA GLY A 41 8.38 4.02 -7.33
C GLY A 41 7.93 3.01 -6.30
N LEU A 42 6.64 2.66 -6.30
CA LEU A 42 6.11 1.78 -5.26
C LEU A 42 6.58 0.33 -5.43
N GLY A 43 6.55 -0.18 -6.64
CA GLY A 43 6.91 -1.56 -6.89
C GLY A 43 5.88 -2.53 -6.35
N LYS A 44 6.06 -3.81 -6.73
CA LYS A 44 5.09 -4.84 -6.37
C LYS A 44 5.05 -5.10 -4.87
N ARG A 45 6.21 -5.11 -4.22
CA ARG A 45 6.26 -5.36 -2.78
C ARG A 45 5.54 -4.28 -1.99
N GLY A 46 5.75 -3.04 -2.37
CA GLY A 46 5.06 -1.94 -1.70
C GLY A 46 3.57 -2.00 -1.93
N TYR A 47 3.17 -2.34 -3.14
CA TYR A 47 1.77 -2.50 -3.48
C TYR A 47 1.13 -3.59 -2.61
N ASP A 48 1.76 -4.77 -2.55
CA ASP A 48 1.24 -5.86 -1.74
C ASP A 48 1.19 -5.49 -0.26
N GLU A 49 2.21 -4.80 0.21
CA GLU A 49 2.26 -4.38 1.61
C GLU A 49 1.10 -3.45 1.94
N ILE A 50 0.82 -2.51 1.07
CA ILE A 50 -0.29 -1.57 1.27
C ILE A 50 -1.61 -2.32 1.30
N LEU A 51 -1.84 -3.18 0.34
CA LEU A 51 -3.10 -3.93 0.29
C LEU A 51 -3.27 -4.80 1.52
N THR A 52 -2.19 -5.40 1.99
CA THR A 52 -2.24 -6.23 3.19
C THR A 52 -2.65 -5.41 4.41
N VAL A 53 -2.07 -4.22 4.56
CA VAL A 53 -2.40 -3.35 5.68
C VAL A 53 -3.84 -2.87 5.60
N LEU A 54 -4.33 -2.61 4.39
CA LEU A 54 -5.71 -2.17 4.19
C LEU A 54 -6.72 -3.31 4.32
N GLY A 55 -6.23 -4.54 4.42
CA GLY A 55 -7.10 -5.70 4.50
C GLY A 55 -7.69 -6.12 3.17
N ARG A 56 -7.06 -5.72 2.07
CA ARG A 56 -7.51 -6.09 0.74
C ARG A 56 -6.72 -7.28 0.23
N GLN A 57 -7.30 -8.01 -0.71
CA GLN A 57 -6.63 -9.14 -1.32
C GLN A 57 -5.59 -8.66 -2.33
N THR A 58 -4.40 -9.28 -2.28
CA THR A 58 -3.36 -8.96 -3.24
C THR A 58 -3.42 -9.92 -4.42
N ASP A 59 -2.81 -9.51 -5.54
CA ASP A 59 -2.76 -10.39 -6.71
C ASP A 59 -2.04 -11.69 -6.40
N GLU A 60 -1.03 -11.62 -5.57
CA GLU A 60 -0.26 -12.80 -5.22
C GLU A 60 -1.09 -13.78 -4.40
N ALA A 61 -1.85 -13.25 -3.42
CA ALA A 61 -2.73 -14.09 -2.62
C ALA A 61 -3.82 -14.71 -3.49
N ASP A 62 -4.33 -13.94 -4.44
CA ASP A 62 -5.36 -14.43 -5.35
C ASP A 62 -4.83 -15.59 -6.19
N ARG A 63 -3.61 -15.48 -6.68
CA ARG A 63 -3.00 -16.54 -7.46
C ARG A 63 -2.77 -17.78 -6.63
N ALA A 64 -2.35 -17.60 -5.38
CA ALA A 64 -2.15 -18.74 -4.49
C ALA A 64 -3.46 -19.46 -4.23
N ASN A 65 -4.53 -18.74 -4.12
CA ASN A 65 -5.85 -19.34 -3.89
C ASN A 65 -6.36 -20.11 -5.10
N ARG A 66 -5.91 -19.77 -6.27
CA ARG A 66 -6.32 -20.47 -7.47
C ARG A 66 -5.57 -21.75 -7.70
N CYS A 67 -4.41 -21.85 -7.12
CA CYS A 67 -3.61 -23.07 -7.18
C CYS A 67 -4.00 -24.06 -6.08
#